data_164601b01fdd0f235c0021cba61d3168
#
_entry.id   164601b01fdd0f235c0021cba61d3168
#
_cell.length_a   1.000
_cell.length_b   1.000
_cell.length_c   1.000
_cell.angle_alpha   90.00
_cell.angle_beta   90.00
_cell.angle_gamma   90.00
#
_symmetry.space_group_name_H-M   'P 1'
#
loop_
_entity.id
_entity.type
_entity.pdbx_description
1 polymer ?
#
loop_
_entity_poly.entity_id
_entity_poly.type
_entity_poly.pdbx_seq_one_letter_code
_entity_poly.pdbx_strand_id
1 'polypeptide(L)'
;MKETSPPPTPERGHHRLVDLSMPVHRDMLTFPRVPPPTLLMYESWQEFAERIGAAEHGVDWLTASYLVIQNDHVGSHCDAVKHLRGPDAPGVEGIPLEYCYSDGVVLDFTDRESGYRIMPGDIDAALAKIGYTLKERDIVLIHTGAGAYNTEERYRTDHCGMTAEATRHLIAQGVRMMGIDAITFDPPVWAMFETKHFWEAHRVMLDEDYWHLENLMNLDQLPSHGFKLSVLPIKWIGTTAAPVRAVAIIDE
;
A
#
# COMPACT_ATOMS: atom_id res chain seq x y z
N MET A 1 -51.59 20.75 -12.56
CA MET A 1 -50.19 20.28 -12.60
C MET A 1 -50.00 19.29 -11.46
N LYS A 2 -49.70 18.03 -11.76
CA LYS A 2 -49.45 17.02 -10.73
C LYS A 2 -48.02 17.23 -10.25
N GLU A 3 -47.80 17.55 -8.97
CA GLU A 3 -46.53 17.51 -8.34
C GLU A 3 -45.98 16.07 -8.39
N THR A 4 -44.95 15.85 -9.18
CA THR A 4 -44.18 14.60 -9.13
C THR A 4 -43.23 14.70 -7.95
N SER A 5 -43.47 13.89 -6.93
CA SER A 5 -42.53 13.71 -5.83
C SER A 5 -41.14 13.33 -6.39
N PRO A 6 -40.05 13.89 -5.86
CA PRO A 6 -38.72 13.50 -6.29
C PRO A 6 -38.50 11.98 -6.04
N PRO A 7 -37.72 11.29 -6.89
CA PRO A 7 -37.47 9.89 -6.69
C PRO A 7 -36.80 9.69 -5.31
N PRO A 8 -37.08 8.57 -4.62
CA PRO A 8 -36.44 8.28 -3.33
C PRO A 8 -34.94 8.27 -3.49
N THR A 9 -34.24 9.00 -2.59
CA THR A 9 -32.78 8.94 -2.49
C THR A 9 -32.44 7.48 -2.19
N PRO A 10 -31.54 6.85 -2.96
CA PRO A 10 -31.10 5.49 -2.64
C PRO A 10 -30.58 5.48 -1.21
N GLU A 11 -31.04 4.53 -0.41
CA GLU A 11 -30.45 4.28 0.91
C GLU A 11 -28.95 4.08 0.72
N ARG A 12 -28.17 4.95 1.31
CA ARG A 12 -26.70 4.76 1.35
C ARG A 12 -26.46 3.58 2.27
N GLY A 13 -26.03 2.45 1.72
CA GLY A 13 -25.53 1.33 2.51
C GLY A 13 -24.51 1.86 3.51
N HIS A 14 -24.56 1.40 4.73
CA HIS A 14 -23.53 1.70 5.71
C HIS A 14 -22.27 0.95 5.30
N HIS A 15 -21.21 1.69 4.96
CA HIS A 15 -19.88 1.12 4.69
C HIS A 15 -18.98 1.42 5.86
N ARG A 16 -18.29 0.40 6.37
CA ARG A 16 -17.16 0.59 7.30
C ARG A 16 -15.87 0.75 6.49
N LEU A 17 -15.16 1.85 6.74
CA LEU A 17 -13.86 2.08 6.12
C LEU A 17 -12.75 1.68 7.09
N VAL A 18 -11.78 0.91 6.61
CA VAL A 18 -10.56 0.58 7.36
C VAL A 18 -9.38 1.22 6.65
N ASP A 19 -8.66 2.07 7.39
CA ASP A 19 -7.43 2.69 6.91
C ASP A 19 -6.28 1.69 7.03
N LEU A 20 -5.70 1.34 5.88
CA LEU A 20 -4.60 0.38 5.79
C LEU A 20 -3.25 1.08 5.59
N SER A 21 -3.19 2.39 5.80
CA SER A 21 -1.98 3.16 5.51
C SER A 21 -1.19 3.48 6.77
N MET A 22 0.12 3.33 6.67
CA MET A 22 1.07 3.75 7.71
C MET A 22 1.12 5.28 7.80
N PRO A 23 1.03 5.88 9.00
CA PRO A 23 1.25 7.31 9.18
C PRO A 23 2.66 7.72 8.74
N VAL A 24 2.74 8.77 7.92
CA VAL A 24 4.03 9.32 7.46
C VAL A 24 4.44 10.48 8.37
N HIS A 25 5.59 10.33 9.06
CA HIS A 25 6.15 11.34 9.94
C HIS A 25 7.69 11.23 10.02
N ARG A 26 8.35 12.28 10.50
CA ARG A 26 9.81 12.40 10.54
C ARG A 26 10.55 11.29 11.31
N ASP A 27 9.88 10.68 12.28
CA ASP A 27 10.48 9.71 13.20
C ASP A 27 10.03 8.27 12.88
N MET A 28 9.40 8.04 11.72
CA MET A 28 8.95 6.71 11.30
C MET A 28 10.14 5.82 10.92
N LEU A 29 9.95 4.51 11.09
CA LEU A 29 10.89 3.54 10.55
C LEU A 29 10.76 3.46 9.02
N THR A 30 11.91 3.43 8.37
CA THR A 30 12.05 3.28 6.92
C THR A 30 12.93 2.07 6.62
N PHE A 31 12.89 1.59 5.40
CA PHE A 31 13.84 0.58 4.94
C PHE A 31 15.29 1.05 5.20
N PRO A 32 16.22 0.17 5.57
CA PRO A 32 17.60 0.56 5.89
C PRO A 32 18.23 1.45 4.81
N ARG A 33 18.79 2.59 5.24
CA ARG A 33 19.39 3.66 4.40
C ARG A 33 18.41 4.53 3.59
N VAL A 34 17.11 4.25 3.61
CA VAL A 34 16.12 5.20 3.09
C VAL A 34 15.94 6.30 4.14
N PRO A 35 16.16 7.58 3.81
CA PRO A 35 15.99 8.65 4.78
C PRO A 35 14.52 8.82 5.17
N PRO A 36 14.24 9.11 6.46
CA PRO A 36 12.88 9.42 6.87
C PRO A 36 12.38 10.72 6.21
N PRO A 37 11.06 10.91 6.13
CA PRO A 37 10.49 12.12 5.53
C PRO A 37 10.91 13.38 6.29
N THR A 38 11.08 14.46 5.53
CA THR A 38 11.26 15.81 6.06
C THR A 38 10.00 16.61 5.83
N LEU A 39 9.42 17.15 6.90
CA LEU A 39 8.27 18.04 6.87
C LEU A 39 8.70 19.39 7.41
N LEU A 40 8.76 20.39 6.55
CA LEU A 40 9.13 21.76 6.88
C LEU A 40 7.94 22.67 6.63
N MET A 41 7.61 23.51 7.61
CA MET A 41 6.67 24.60 7.36
C MET A 41 7.33 25.55 6.36
N TYR A 42 6.74 25.69 5.21
CA TYR A 42 7.22 26.59 4.16
C TYR A 42 6.73 28.00 4.37
N GLU A 43 5.47 28.14 4.77
CA GLU A 43 4.83 29.41 5.06
C GLU A 43 3.77 29.20 6.14
N SER A 44 3.83 29.99 7.20
CA SER A 44 2.84 29.96 8.28
C SER A 44 1.58 30.75 7.93
N TRP A 45 0.56 30.59 8.73
CA TRP A 45 -0.73 31.27 8.57
C TRP A 45 -0.57 32.79 8.62
N GLN A 46 0.29 33.31 9.51
CA GLN A 46 0.57 34.75 9.66
C GLN A 46 1.39 35.27 8.46
N GLU A 47 2.48 34.59 8.11
CA GLU A 47 3.33 34.97 6.99
C GLU A 47 2.54 35.07 5.68
N PHE A 48 1.61 34.13 5.44
CA PHE A 48 0.75 34.18 4.27
C PHE A 48 -0.17 35.43 4.29
N ALA A 49 -0.82 35.70 5.44
CA ALA A 49 -1.71 36.86 5.59
C ALA A 49 -0.96 38.18 5.38
N GLU A 50 0.26 38.32 5.93
CA GLU A 50 1.15 39.48 5.75
C GLU A 50 1.58 39.63 4.29
N ARG A 51 2.03 38.52 3.66
CA ARG A 51 2.55 38.51 2.28
C ARG A 51 1.52 39.00 1.26
N ILE A 52 0.24 38.65 1.44
CA ILE A 52 -0.83 39.07 0.52
C ILE A 52 -1.47 40.42 0.92
N GLY A 53 -1.05 41.05 2.03
CA GLY A 53 -1.59 42.31 2.54
C GLY A 53 -2.90 42.18 3.30
N ALA A 54 -3.39 41.01 3.61
CA ALA A 54 -4.65 40.79 4.33
C ALA A 54 -4.57 41.27 5.79
N ALA A 55 -3.39 41.22 6.39
CA ALA A 55 -3.14 41.68 7.77
C ALA A 55 -3.43 43.19 7.93
N GLU A 56 -3.19 44.01 6.89
CA GLU A 56 -3.52 45.43 6.86
C GLU A 56 -5.04 45.71 6.94
N HIS A 57 -5.84 44.67 6.64
CA HIS A 57 -7.29 44.68 6.69
C HIS A 57 -7.86 43.93 7.90
N GLY A 58 -7.01 43.58 8.89
CA GLY A 58 -7.41 42.90 10.12
C GLY A 58 -7.60 41.37 9.97
N VAL A 59 -7.02 40.76 8.92
CA VAL A 59 -7.01 39.33 8.68
C VAL A 59 -5.59 38.79 8.80
N ASP A 60 -5.19 38.45 10.01
CA ASP A 60 -3.80 38.06 10.37
C ASP A 60 -3.55 36.57 10.38
N TRP A 61 -4.55 35.78 10.01
CA TRP A 61 -4.49 34.30 9.98
C TRP A 61 -5.25 33.75 8.77
N LEU A 62 -4.55 33.11 7.85
CA LEU A 62 -5.14 32.55 6.64
C LEU A 62 -4.72 31.07 6.43
N THR A 63 -3.97 30.80 5.38
CA THR A 63 -3.53 29.44 5.02
C THR A 63 -2.06 29.22 5.35
N ALA A 64 -1.66 27.98 5.54
CA ALA A 64 -0.26 27.59 5.67
C ALA A 64 0.09 26.49 4.67
N SER A 65 1.37 26.32 4.41
CA SER A 65 1.87 25.27 3.55
C SER A 65 3.12 24.60 4.11
N TYR A 66 3.28 23.30 3.81
CA TYR A 66 4.45 22.52 4.16
C TYR A 66 5.17 22.06 2.90
N LEU A 67 6.49 22.08 2.95
CA LEU A 67 7.34 21.34 2.03
C LEU A 67 7.52 19.93 2.59
N VAL A 68 7.13 18.93 1.78
CA VAL A 68 7.30 17.51 2.09
C VAL A 68 8.36 16.96 1.16
N ILE A 69 9.46 16.45 1.75
CA ILE A 69 10.54 15.78 1.03
C ILE A 69 10.57 14.35 1.54
N GLN A 70 10.35 13.40 0.65
CA GLN A 70 10.39 11.98 0.99
C GLN A 70 10.87 11.14 -0.20
N ASN A 71 11.39 9.96 0.10
CA ASN A 71 11.64 8.93 -0.89
C ASN A 71 10.30 8.34 -1.34
N ASP A 72 10.18 7.92 -2.59
CA ASP A 72 8.95 7.36 -3.19
C ASP A 72 8.50 6.02 -2.56
N HIS A 73 9.40 5.32 -1.84
CA HIS A 73 9.15 4.08 -1.11
C HIS A 73 8.93 4.29 0.40
N VAL A 74 8.52 5.47 0.85
CA VAL A 74 8.28 5.77 2.28
C VAL A 74 6.81 5.60 2.66
N GLY A 75 6.56 4.93 3.79
CA GLY A 75 5.21 4.63 4.28
C GLY A 75 4.51 3.59 3.40
N SER A 76 3.19 3.54 3.46
CA SER A 76 2.43 2.68 2.56
C SER A 76 2.53 3.21 1.14
N HIS A 77 3.07 2.42 0.25
CA HIS A 77 3.35 2.80 -1.13
C HIS A 77 3.04 1.65 -2.10
N CYS A 78 3.00 1.97 -3.38
CA CYS A 78 2.86 1.01 -4.46
C CYS A 78 4.09 1.08 -5.37
N ASP A 79 4.72 -0.06 -5.61
CA ASP A 79 5.84 -0.21 -6.52
C ASP A 79 5.38 -0.40 -7.95
N ALA A 80 6.05 0.30 -8.87
CA ALA A 80 5.88 0.15 -10.31
C ALA A 80 6.98 -0.72 -10.92
N VAL A 81 6.69 -1.30 -12.10
CA VAL A 81 7.67 -2.13 -12.82
C VAL A 81 8.97 -1.39 -13.15
N LYS A 82 8.93 -0.06 -13.22
CA LYS A 82 10.11 0.79 -13.38
C LYS A 82 11.16 0.56 -12.30
N HIS A 83 10.74 0.19 -11.09
CA HIS A 83 11.64 -0.08 -9.96
C HIS A 83 12.69 -1.14 -10.30
N LEU A 84 12.32 -2.14 -11.08
CA LEU A 84 13.20 -3.24 -11.48
C LEU A 84 13.70 -3.14 -12.94
N ARG A 85 12.86 -2.62 -13.85
CA ARG A 85 13.16 -2.57 -15.29
C ARG A 85 14.01 -1.37 -15.72
N GLY A 86 14.18 -0.36 -14.84
CA GLY A 86 15.02 0.79 -15.12
C GLY A 86 14.30 1.97 -15.81
N PRO A 87 15.07 2.96 -16.31
CA PRO A 87 14.57 4.29 -16.61
C PRO A 87 13.51 4.36 -17.74
N ASP A 88 13.56 3.44 -18.68
CA ASP A 88 12.67 3.46 -19.84
C ASP A 88 11.32 2.74 -19.60
N ALA A 89 11.17 2.06 -18.47
CA ALA A 89 9.93 1.40 -18.11
C ALA A 89 8.90 2.39 -17.53
N PRO A 90 7.59 2.08 -17.64
CA PRO A 90 6.55 2.92 -17.03
C PRO A 90 6.68 2.96 -15.52
N GLY A 91 6.56 4.18 -14.95
CA GLY A 91 6.46 4.41 -13.51
C GLY A 91 5.04 4.22 -13.00
N VAL A 92 4.76 4.73 -11.80
CA VAL A 92 3.43 4.59 -11.17
C VAL A 92 2.30 5.23 -11.98
N GLU A 93 2.61 6.21 -12.79
CA GLU A 93 1.63 6.85 -13.69
C GLU A 93 1.09 5.90 -14.76
N GLY A 94 1.81 4.80 -15.01
CA GLY A 94 1.45 3.77 -15.99
C GLY A 94 0.62 2.61 -15.40
N ILE A 95 0.37 2.59 -14.10
CA ILE A 95 -0.45 1.53 -13.47
C ILE A 95 -1.91 1.71 -13.89
N PRO A 96 -2.55 0.69 -14.53
CA PRO A 96 -3.96 0.80 -14.90
C PRO A 96 -4.87 0.84 -13.66
N LEU A 97 -5.82 1.78 -13.65
CA LEU A 97 -6.65 2.06 -12.48
C LEU A 97 -7.54 0.87 -12.06
N GLU A 98 -7.89 0.00 -13.01
CA GLU A 98 -8.68 -1.22 -12.77
C GLU A 98 -8.00 -2.23 -11.85
N TYR A 99 -6.68 -2.14 -11.65
CA TYR A 99 -5.92 -2.93 -10.68
C TYR A 99 -5.79 -2.22 -9.31
N CYS A 100 -6.10 -0.92 -9.26
CA CYS A 100 -6.01 -0.13 -8.03
C CYS A 100 -7.32 -0.08 -7.23
N TYR A 101 -8.42 -0.62 -7.78
CA TYR A 101 -9.71 -0.68 -7.12
C TYR A 101 -10.43 -1.96 -7.51
N SER A 102 -10.50 -2.94 -6.58
CA SER A 102 -11.09 -4.25 -6.84
C SER A 102 -11.53 -4.95 -5.55
N ASP A 103 -11.94 -6.21 -5.66
CA ASP A 103 -12.20 -7.07 -4.51
C ASP A 103 -10.89 -7.38 -3.78
N GLY A 104 -10.90 -7.27 -2.46
CA GLY A 104 -9.76 -7.57 -1.59
C GLY A 104 -9.85 -8.98 -1.00
N VAL A 105 -8.69 -9.64 -0.90
CA VAL A 105 -8.52 -10.96 -0.26
C VAL A 105 -7.33 -10.89 0.69
N VAL A 106 -7.52 -11.26 1.96
CA VAL A 106 -6.45 -11.35 2.96
C VAL A 106 -6.07 -12.81 3.17
N LEU A 107 -4.80 -13.10 2.99
CA LEU A 107 -4.19 -14.39 3.30
C LEU A 107 -3.34 -14.26 4.57
N ASP A 108 -3.71 -15.02 5.60
CA ASP A 108 -3.11 -14.96 6.93
C ASP A 108 -1.88 -15.87 7.02
N PHE A 109 -0.73 -15.25 7.30
CA PHE A 109 0.58 -15.87 7.52
C PHE A 109 1.20 -15.43 8.85
N THR A 110 0.39 -14.96 9.80
CA THR A 110 0.87 -14.49 11.11
C THR A 110 1.48 -15.60 11.98
N ASP A 111 1.24 -16.87 11.62
CA ASP A 111 1.81 -18.05 12.26
C ASP A 111 3.19 -18.45 11.71
N ARG A 112 3.68 -17.75 10.68
CA ARG A 112 4.97 -18.06 10.07
C ARG A 112 6.12 -17.39 10.82
N GLU A 113 7.22 -18.11 10.93
CA GLU A 113 8.44 -17.60 11.53
C GLU A 113 9.05 -16.48 10.67
N SER A 114 9.81 -15.58 11.33
CA SER A 114 10.60 -14.56 10.63
C SER A 114 11.54 -15.21 9.60
N GLY A 115 11.61 -14.60 8.43
CA GLY A 115 12.41 -15.12 7.31
C GLY A 115 11.76 -16.26 6.53
N TYR A 116 10.56 -16.72 6.91
CA TYR A 116 9.84 -17.75 6.16
C TYR A 116 9.56 -17.28 4.73
N ARG A 117 9.83 -18.15 3.78
CA ARG A 117 9.60 -17.94 2.35
C ARG A 117 8.26 -18.54 1.95
N ILE A 118 7.26 -17.70 1.68
CA ILE A 118 5.91 -18.13 1.27
C ILE A 118 5.97 -18.76 -0.11
N MET A 119 5.55 -20.01 -0.22
CA MET A 119 5.58 -20.83 -1.43
C MET A 119 4.17 -20.97 -2.04
N PRO A 120 4.03 -21.41 -3.31
CA PRO A 120 2.71 -21.63 -3.94
C PRO A 120 1.76 -22.50 -3.13
N GLY A 121 2.27 -23.57 -2.51
CA GLY A 121 1.45 -24.45 -1.66
C GLY A 121 0.90 -23.78 -0.40
N ASP A 122 1.60 -22.77 0.13
CA ASP A 122 1.10 -21.97 1.26
C ASP A 122 -0.06 -21.08 0.83
N ILE A 123 0.02 -20.48 -0.38
CA ILE A 123 -1.06 -19.70 -0.99
C ILE A 123 -2.31 -20.55 -1.17
N ASP A 124 -2.16 -21.74 -1.76
CA ASP A 124 -3.27 -22.67 -2.00
C ASP A 124 -3.90 -23.12 -0.67
N ALA A 125 -3.09 -23.41 0.34
CA ALA A 125 -3.56 -23.77 1.68
C ALA A 125 -4.31 -22.62 2.35
N ALA A 126 -3.82 -21.38 2.24
CA ALA A 126 -4.48 -20.19 2.79
C ALA A 126 -5.81 -19.91 2.09
N LEU A 127 -5.87 -20.01 0.76
CA LEU A 127 -7.11 -19.88 -0.01
C LEU A 127 -8.14 -20.95 0.37
N ALA A 128 -7.70 -22.21 0.50
CA ALA A 128 -8.55 -23.32 0.94
C ALA A 128 -9.09 -23.09 2.36
N LYS A 129 -8.26 -22.59 3.29
CA LYS A 129 -8.65 -22.25 4.67
C LYS A 129 -9.81 -21.26 4.74
N ILE A 130 -9.81 -20.26 3.85
CA ILE A 130 -10.85 -19.23 3.80
C ILE A 130 -12.00 -19.57 2.84
N GLY A 131 -11.92 -20.70 2.12
CA GLY A 131 -12.94 -21.13 1.17
C GLY A 131 -13.11 -20.21 -0.04
N TYR A 132 -12.03 -19.60 -0.51
CA TYR A 132 -12.07 -18.62 -1.59
C TYR A 132 -11.35 -19.09 -2.85
N THR A 133 -11.94 -18.77 -4.00
CA THR A 133 -11.30 -18.95 -5.31
C THR A 133 -11.02 -17.56 -5.91
N LEU A 134 -9.76 -17.31 -6.24
CA LEU A 134 -9.34 -16.04 -6.82
C LEU A 134 -10.06 -15.76 -8.15
N LYS A 135 -10.36 -14.49 -8.35
CA LYS A 135 -10.92 -13.93 -9.57
C LYS A 135 -9.90 -13.01 -10.22
N GLU A 136 -10.03 -12.83 -11.52
CA GLU A 136 -9.25 -11.82 -12.23
C GLU A 136 -9.37 -10.44 -11.56
N ARG A 137 -8.23 -9.80 -11.32
CA ARG A 137 -8.08 -8.48 -10.67
C ARG A 137 -8.32 -8.46 -9.16
N ASP A 138 -8.55 -9.57 -8.48
CA ASP A 138 -8.52 -9.56 -7.02
C ASP A 138 -7.20 -8.96 -6.54
N ILE A 139 -7.26 -8.16 -5.46
CA ILE A 139 -6.08 -7.61 -4.80
C ILE A 139 -5.80 -8.49 -3.58
N VAL A 140 -4.67 -9.20 -3.60
CA VAL A 140 -4.30 -10.14 -2.55
C VAL A 140 -3.37 -9.47 -1.54
N LEU A 141 -3.78 -9.48 -0.27
CA LEU A 141 -3.03 -8.93 0.86
C LEU A 141 -2.42 -10.07 1.69
N ILE A 142 -1.13 -9.98 1.90
CA ILE A 142 -0.35 -10.92 2.72
C ILE A 142 -0.26 -10.34 4.13
N HIS A 143 -0.94 -10.98 5.09
CA HIS A 143 -0.95 -10.57 6.49
C HIS A 143 0.12 -11.34 7.26
N THR A 144 1.23 -10.68 7.56
CA THR A 144 2.35 -11.25 8.33
C THR A 144 2.28 -10.93 9.81
N GLY A 145 1.48 -9.92 10.20
CA GLY A 145 1.41 -9.37 11.54
C GLY A 145 2.47 -8.30 11.81
N ALA A 146 3.40 -8.04 10.88
CA ALA A 146 4.47 -7.07 11.08
C ALA A 146 3.95 -5.64 11.26
N GLY A 147 2.82 -5.29 10.64
CA GLY A 147 2.20 -3.98 10.80
C GLY A 147 1.92 -3.58 12.25
N ALA A 148 1.71 -4.55 13.15
CA ALA A 148 1.43 -4.30 14.56
C ALA A 148 2.62 -3.71 15.34
N TYR A 149 3.85 -3.85 14.85
CA TYR A 149 5.08 -3.35 15.50
C TYR A 149 5.91 -2.43 14.60
N ASN A 150 5.26 -1.70 13.72
CA ASN A 150 5.88 -0.79 12.73
C ASN A 150 6.71 0.36 13.33
N THR A 151 6.63 0.58 14.65
CA THR A 151 7.44 1.56 15.38
C THR A 151 8.65 0.92 16.11
N GLU A 152 8.78 -0.39 16.07
CA GLU A 152 9.86 -1.13 16.72
C GLU A 152 10.93 -1.54 15.70
N GLU A 153 12.21 -1.54 16.08
CA GLU A 153 13.31 -1.92 15.17
C GLU A 153 13.15 -3.30 14.54
N ARG A 154 12.50 -4.24 15.23
CA ARG A 154 12.20 -5.57 14.68
C ARG A 154 11.29 -5.54 13.44
N TYR A 155 10.58 -4.45 13.19
CA TYR A 155 9.77 -4.30 11.97
C TYR A 155 10.61 -4.49 10.70
N ARG A 156 11.89 -4.15 10.76
CA ARG A 156 12.83 -4.31 9.63
C ARG A 156 13.30 -5.74 9.39
N THR A 157 13.07 -6.63 10.35
CA THR A 157 13.69 -7.96 10.33
C THR A 157 12.74 -9.11 10.62
N ASP A 158 11.59 -8.82 11.23
CA ASP A 158 10.71 -9.82 11.82
C ASP A 158 9.43 -9.98 11.01
N HIS A 159 9.53 -10.62 9.84
CA HIS A 159 8.39 -10.93 8.99
C HIS A 159 8.71 -12.11 8.07
N CYS A 160 7.69 -12.78 7.56
CA CYS A 160 7.80 -13.66 6.39
C CYS A 160 7.65 -12.84 5.11
N GLY A 161 7.90 -13.44 3.94
CA GLY A 161 7.76 -12.73 2.66
C GLY A 161 7.54 -13.65 1.49
N MET A 162 7.15 -13.06 0.36
CA MET A 162 6.80 -13.77 -0.86
C MET A 162 8.03 -14.26 -1.62
N THR A 163 7.90 -15.42 -2.25
CA THR A 163 8.87 -15.94 -3.22
C THR A 163 8.49 -15.56 -4.65
N ALA A 164 9.43 -15.70 -5.58
CA ALA A 164 9.12 -15.54 -7.00
C ALA A 164 8.06 -16.53 -7.48
N GLU A 165 8.14 -17.78 -6.99
CA GLU A 165 7.20 -18.84 -7.34
C GLU A 165 5.80 -18.53 -6.85
N ALA A 166 5.64 -18.09 -5.60
CA ALA A 166 4.34 -17.73 -5.05
C ALA A 166 3.75 -16.48 -5.75
N THR A 167 4.59 -15.49 -6.07
CA THR A 167 4.19 -14.30 -6.82
C THR A 167 3.68 -14.67 -8.22
N ARG A 168 4.43 -15.49 -8.95
CA ARG A 168 4.00 -15.98 -10.28
C ARG A 168 2.75 -16.85 -10.20
N HIS A 169 2.59 -17.61 -9.13
CA HIS A 169 1.41 -18.45 -8.90
C HIS A 169 0.14 -17.59 -8.75
N LEU A 170 0.20 -16.47 -8.05
CA LEU A 170 -0.91 -15.50 -7.98
C LEU A 170 -1.16 -14.82 -9.33
N ILE A 171 -0.09 -14.42 -10.05
CA ILE A 171 -0.19 -13.83 -11.38
C ILE A 171 -0.88 -14.77 -12.37
N ALA A 172 -0.56 -16.07 -12.34
CA ALA A 172 -1.20 -17.09 -13.18
C ALA A 172 -2.70 -17.25 -12.90
N GLN A 173 -3.16 -16.85 -11.72
CA GLN A 173 -4.58 -16.85 -11.33
C GLN A 173 -5.29 -15.51 -11.62
N GLY A 174 -4.63 -14.56 -12.31
CA GLY A 174 -5.21 -13.27 -12.72
C GLY A 174 -4.97 -12.13 -11.74
N VAL A 175 -4.22 -12.34 -10.65
CA VAL A 175 -3.85 -11.29 -9.70
C VAL A 175 -2.70 -10.47 -10.26
N ARG A 176 -2.83 -9.14 -10.24
CA ARG A 176 -1.79 -8.20 -10.71
C ARG A 176 -1.41 -7.17 -9.65
N MET A 177 -2.27 -6.96 -8.64
CA MET A 177 -1.98 -6.11 -7.48
C MET A 177 -1.94 -6.97 -6.23
N MET A 178 -0.87 -6.85 -5.46
CA MET A 178 -0.65 -7.57 -4.21
C MET A 178 -0.25 -6.58 -3.12
N GLY A 179 -0.30 -6.98 -1.86
CA GLY A 179 0.15 -6.11 -0.77
C GLY A 179 0.62 -6.91 0.43
N ILE A 180 1.43 -6.27 1.29
CA ILE A 180 1.97 -6.85 2.52
C ILE A 180 2.01 -5.81 3.63
N ASP A 181 1.82 -6.24 4.87
CA ASP A 181 1.95 -5.42 6.07
C ASP A 181 3.38 -5.39 6.65
N ALA A 182 4.37 -5.71 5.83
CA ALA A 182 5.79 -5.69 6.17
C ALA A 182 6.54 -4.58 5.41
N ILE A 183 7.79 -4.35 5.82
CA ILE A 183 8.65 -3.31 5.25
C ILE A 183 9.14 -3.63 3.83
N THR A 184 9.04 -4.88 3.40
CA THR A 184 9.31 -5.34 2.04
C THR A 184 8.43 -6.54 1.71
N PHE A 185 8.13 -6.71 0.43
CA PHE A 185 7.31 -7.80 -0.10
C PHE A 185 8.04 -9.16 -0.06
N ASP A 186 9.36 -9.14 -0.16
CA ASP A 186 10.23 -10.31 -0.02
C ASP A 186 10.51 -10.65 1.46
N PRO A 187 11.10 -11.80 1.78
CA PRO A 187 11.63 -12.09 3.11
C PRO A 187 12.64 -11.03 3.58
N PRO A 188 12.85 -10.85 4.89
CA PRO A 188 13.77 -9.85 5.40
C PRO A 188 15.21 -10.05 4.88
N VAL A 189 15.95 -8.95 4.77
CA VAL A 189 17.29 -8.93 4.14
C VAL A 189 18.24 -9.98 4.69
N TRP A 190 18.23 -10.22 6.01
CA TRP A 190 19.08 -11.25 6.62
C TRP A 190 18.78 -12.66 6.07
N ALA A 191 17.50 -12.99 5.88
CA ALA A 191 17.07 -14.28 5.32
C ALA A 191 17.46 -14.40 3.83
N MET A 192 17.42 -13.31 3.08
CA MET A 192 17.92 -13.28 1.70
C MET A 192 19.42 -13.64 1.64
N PHE A 193 20.22 -13.13 2.59
CA PHE A 193 21.65 -13.46 2.67
C PHE A 193 21.91 -14.90 3.09
N GLU A 194 21.12 -15.46 3.98
CA GLU A 194 21.22 -16.86 4.38
C GLU A 194 20.85 -17.82 3.24
N THR A 195 19.73 -17.56 2.58
CA THR A 195 19.19 -18.43 1.54
C THR A 195 19.78 -18.19 0.15
N LYS A 196 20.48 -17.04 -0.06
CA LYS A 196 20.99 -16.54 -1.36
C LYS A 196 19.89 -16.22 -2.38
N HIS A 197 18.67 -15.93 -1.89
CA HIS A 197 17.55 -15.48 -2.70
C HIS A 197 17.30 -13.98 -2.46
N PHE A 198 17.74 -13.14 -3.40
CA PHE A 198 17.72 -11.68 -3.27
C PHE A 198 16.58 -11.07 -4.05
N TRP A 199 15.63 -10.41 -3.34
CA TRP A 199 14.50 -9.70 -3.93
C TRP A 199 13.78 -10.51 -5.02
N GLU A 200 13.56 -11.79 -4.73
CA GLU A 200 13.07 -12.72 -5.75
C GLU A 200 11.61 -12.42 -6.17
N ALA A 201 10.75 -11.99 -5.26
CA ALA A 201 9.40 -11.56 -5.58
C ALA A 201 9.40 -10.25 -6.39
N HIS A 202 10.15 -9.23 -5.97
CA HIS A 202 10.34 -8.00 -6.74
C HIS A 202 10.84 -8.29 -8.15
N ARG A 203 11.82 -9.19 -8.28
CA ARG A 203 12.43 -9.54 -9.58
C ARG A 203 11.46 -10.15 -10.59
N VAL A 204 10.29 -10.61 -10.16
CA VAL A 204 9.23 -11.04 -11.07
C VAL A 204 8.77 -9.88 -11.96
N MET A 205 8.86 -8.62 -11.47
CA MET A 205 8.58 -7.43 -12.28
C MET A 205 9.47 -7.30 -13.53
N LEU A 206 10.63 -7.97 -13.60
CA LEU A 206 11.47 -7.96 -14.78
C LEU A 206 10.77 -8.54 -16.01
N ASP A 207 9.91 -9.55 -15.79
CA ASP A 207 9.27 -10.34 -16.83
C ASP A 207 7.75 -10.17 -16.88
N GLU A 208 7.11 -9.87 -15.74
CA GLU A 208 5.67 -9.82 -15.57
C GLU A 208 5.19 -8.42 -15.16
N ASP A 209 4.09 -7.98 -15.73
CA ASP A 209 3.41 -6.76 -15.28
C ASP A 209 2.56 -7.10 -14.05
N TYR A 210 3.09 -6.77 -12.88
CA TYR A 210 2.39 -6.77 -11.61
C TYR A 210 2.91 -5.65 -10.73
N TRP A 211 2.16 -5.31 -9.69
CA TRP A 211 2.47 -4.24 -8.74
C TRP A 211 2.25 -4.75 -7.34
N HIS A 212 2.98 -4.23 -6.39
CA HIS A 212 2.73 -4.55 -5.00
C HIS A 212 2.79 -3.34 -4.09
N LEU A 213 2.10 -3.49 -2.95
CA LEU A 213 2.02 -2.52 -1.88
C LEU A 213 2.87 -3.01 -0.72
N GLU A 214 3.60 -2.11 -0.09
CA GLU A 214 4.38 -2.40 1.11
C GLU A 214 3.94 -1.49 2.26
N ASN A 215 4.31 -1.86 3.48
CA ASN A 215 4.01 -1.10 4.70
C ASN A 215 2.50 -0.89 4.94
N LEU A 216 1.67 -1.88 4.63
CA LEU A 216 0.26 -1.84 4.98
C LEU A 216 0.05 -2.04 6.49
N MET A 217 -1.11 -1.61 6.98
CA MET A 217 -1.49 -1.65 8.38
C MET A 217 -2.87 -2.27 8.55
N ASN A 218 -3.21 -2.67 9.78
CA ASN A 218 -4.58 -3.02 10.18
C ASN A 218 -5.21 -4.16 9.35
N LEU A 219 -4.43 -5.07 8.78
CA LEU A 219 -4.96 -6.21 8.03
C LEU A 219 -5.75 -7.17 8.92
N ASP A 220 -5.46 -7.19 10.23
CA ASP A 220 -6.20 -7.93 11.26
C ASP A 220 -7.63 -7.46 11.45
N GLN A 221 -7.98 -6.24 11.01
CA GLN A 221 -9.33 -5.67 11.10
C GLN A 221 -10.22 -6.07 9.91
N LEU A 222 -9.67 -6.76 8.92
CA LEU A 222 -10.39 -7.14 7.71
C LEU A 222 -10.97 -8.55 7.81
N PRO A 223 -12.15 -8.81 7.20
CA PRO A 223 -12.53 -10.17 6.87
C PRO A 223 -11.54 -10.72 5.83
N SER A 224 -11.46 -12.04 5.70
CA SER A 224 -10.58 -12.67 4.71
C SER A 224 -10.93 -12.30 3.26
N HIS A 225 -12.18 -11.97 2.97
CA HIS A 225 -12.67 -11.51 1.68
C HIS A 225 -14.04 -10.83 1.84
N GLY A 226 -14.66 -10.38 0.73
CA GLY A 226 -16.00 -9.76 0.77
C GLY A 226 -15.94 -8.25 1.05
N PHE A 227 -14.86 -7.59 0.69
CA PHE A 227 -14.69 -6.13 0.77
C PHE A 227 -14.06 -5.59 -0.51
N LYS A 228 -14.26 -4.30 -0.77
CA LYS A 228 -13.52 -3.60 -1.81
C LYS A 228 -12.26 -2.97 -1.24
N LEU A 229 -11.22 -2.90 -2.07
CA LEU A 229 -9.96 -2.28 -1.74
C LEU A 229 -9.63 -1.16 -2.72
N SER A 230 -9.29 0.02 -2.19
CA SER A 230 -8.81 1.17 -2.95
C SER A 230 -7.36 1.43 -2.59
N VAL A 231 -6.47 1.35 -3.58
CA VAL A 231 -5.00 1.48 -3.42
C VAL A 231 -4.42 2.39 -4.51
N LEU A 232 -5.08 3.48 -4.80
CA LEU A 232 -4.70 4.44 -5.83
C LEU A 232 -3.42 5.19 -5.42
N PRO A 233 -2.28 4.99 -6.10
CA PRO A 233 -1.06 5.74 -5.81
C PRO A 233 -1.16 7.19 -6.30
N ILE A 234 -0.39 8.09 -5.68
CA ILE A 234 -0.21 9.45 -6.22
C ILE A 234 0.41 9.34 -7.62
N LYS A 235 -0.18 10.04 -8.59
CA LYS A 235 0.27 10.00 -9.97
C LYS A 235 1.53 10.86 -10.18
N TRP A 236 2.63 10.47 -9.61
CA TRP A 236 3.94 11.04 -9.90
C TRP A 236 4.46 10.49 -11.23
N ILE A 237 4.99 11.36 -12.07
CA ILE A 237 5.49 10.97 -13.39
C ILE A 237 6.97 10.57 -13.27
N GLY A 238 7.27 9.35 -13.70
CA GLY A 238 8.63 8.84 -13.83
C GLY A 238 9.25 8.30 -12.54
N THR A 239 8.48 8.18 -11.45
CA THR A 239 8.95 7.58 -10.19
C THR A 239 8.84 6.07 -10.22
N THR A 240 9.59 5.41 -9.33
CA THR A 240 9.63 3.94 -9.21
C THR A 240 8.55 3.38 -8.30
N ALA A 241 8.05 4.22 -7.39
CA ALA A 241 6.92 3.97 -6.49
C ALA A 241 6.16 5.26 -6.23
N ALA A 242 5.05 5.18 -5.53
CA ALA A 242 4.37 6.34 -4.95
C ALA A 242 3.56 5.97 -3.70
N PRO A 243 3.42 6.91 -2.75
CA PRO A 243 2.54 6.74 -1.59
C PRO A 243 1.10 6.46 -2.01
N VAL A 244 0.44 5.62 -1.22
CA VAL A 244 -0.99 5.31 -1.35
C VAL A 244 -1.72 5.62 -0.04
N ARG A 245 -2.99 6.05 -0.12
CA ARG A 245 -3.92 5.90 0.98
C ARG A 245 -4.74 4.64 0.72
N ALA A 246 -4.23 3.50 1.21
CA ALA A 246 -4.91 2.22 1.07
C ALA A 246 -6.12 2.17 2.01
N VAL A 247 -7.29 1.85 1.47
CA VAL A 247 -8.55 1.83 2.23
C VAL A 247 -9.37 0.60 1.84
N ALA A 248 -9.74 -0.19 2.84
CA ALA A 248 -10.74 -1.23 2.65
C ALA A 248 -12.15 -0.68 2.91
N ILE A 249 -13.10 -1.06 2.08
CA ILE A 249 -14.51 -0.65 2.10
C ILE A 249 -15.33 -1.92 2.33
N ILE A 250 -15.93 -2.03 3.50
CA ILE A 250 -16.69 -3.21 3.93
C ILE A 250 -18.17 -2.83 3.99
N ASP A 251 -19.00 -3.58 3.29
CA ASP A 251 -20.46 -3.44 3.35
C ASP A 251 -20.98 -4.03 4.68
N GLU A 252 -21.77 -3.25 5.44
CA GLU A 252 -22.41 -3.67 6.70
C GLU A 252 -23.91 -3.96 6.51
#